data_e2baf8352cd0f4e919c0a7577b033050
#
_entry.id   e2baf8352cd0f4e919c0a7577b033050
#
_cell.length_a   1.000
_cell.length_b   1.000
_cell.length_c   1.000
_cell.angle_alpha   90.00
_cell.angle_beta   90.00
_cell.angle_gamma   90.00
#
_symmetry.space_group_name_H-M   'P 1'
#
loop_
_entity.id
_entity.type
_entity.pdbx_description
1 polymer ?
#
loop_
_entity_poly.entity_id
_entity_poly.type
_entity_poly.pdbx_seq_one_letter_code
_entity_poly.pdbx_strand_id
1 'polypeptide(L)'
;KMDQEAFDPSREFKHPSLTSDITSKEDRFLIATLGLSGKKETFEVERVIGETPIRQYLVKLPRGRLQAVDLSHDPHNNEWFNVFGDEDRQAGEWGHWTGRGMNWNTQCASCHNTRLRKNYDEATDSYHTAMAEMSVSCEACHGPMKAHVDWRKEFAGTSEKDPTLSKFDNTQWLAACGKCHSRRTELTGDFKPGDRYLDHFSHVIPDESGIYYADGQVREENYVLTSFLSSKMHHAGVRCMDCHEPHSAKILQPGNALCMRCHTGTYPNSPKIDPPTHTHHKLNGEGGQCVNCHMPQTTYMQRDPRRDHGFTIPDPLLT
;
A
#
# COMPACT_ATOMS: atom_id res chain seq x y z
N LYS A 1 9.39 -17.79 2.81
CA LYS A 1 10.78 -18.05 2.43
C LYS A 1 11.29 -16.83 1.70
N MET A 2 12.46 -16.33 2.07
CA MET A 2 13.15 -15.34 1.26
C MET A 2 13.48 -15.93 -0.11
N ASP A 3 13.54 -15.06 -1.09
CA ASP A 3 13.60 -15.41 -2.50
C ASP A 3 15.04 -15.74 -2.92
N GLN A 4 15.36 -17.02 -2.99
CA GLN A 4 16.68 -17.49 -3.42
C GLN A 4 17.05 -16.95 -4.81
N GLU A 5 16.09 -16.88 -5.72
CA GLU A 5 16.34 -16.47 -7.13
C GLU A 5 16.80 -15.02 -7.25
N ALA A 6 16.38 -14.15 -6.33
CA ALA A 6 16.80 -12.76 -6.34
C ALA A 6 18.28 -12.59 -5.99
N PHE A 7 18.84 -13.48 -5.17
CA PHE A 7 20.20 -13.39 -4.65
C PHE A 7 21.18 -14.38 -5.27
N ASP A 8 20.70 -15.34 -6.05
CA ASP A 8 21.51 -16.36 -6.70
C ASP A 8 21.13 -16.46 -8.19
N PRO A 9 22.07 -16.25 -9.13
CA PRO A 9 23.50 -15.92 -8.90
C PRO A 9 23.70 -14.52 -8.31
N SER A 10 24.88 -14.30 -7.71
CA SER A 10 25.28 -12.97 -7.21
C SER A 10 25.14 -11.90 -8.27
N ARG A 11 24.67 -10.73 -7.88
CA ARG A 11 24.38 -9.61 -8.79
C ARG A 11 25.04 -8.33 -8.31
N GLU A 12 25.28 -7.42 -9.25
CA GLU A 12 25.70 -6.06 -8.95
C GLU A 12 24.64 -5.07 -9.42
N PHE A 13 24.43 -4.02 -8.63
CA PHE A 13 23.60 -2.88 -9.02
C PHE A 13 24.45 -1.61 -9.01
N LYS A 14 24.44 -0.87 -10.12
CA LYS A 14 25.20 0.38 -10.27
C LYS A 14 24.34 1.59 -9.95
N HIS A 15 24.71 2.30 -8.88
CA HIS A 15 24.23 3.65 -8.62
C HIS A 15 25.17 4.66 -9.28
N PRO A 16 24.81 5.95 -9.36
CA PRO A 16 25.71 6.97 -9.89
C PRO A 16 27.03 7.05 -9.13
N SER A 17 27.02 6.95 -7.78
CA SER A 17 28.19 7.09 -6.91
C SER A 17 28.80 5.78 -6.41
N LEU A 18 28.06 4.66 -6.48
CA LEU A 18 28.45 3.40 -5.85
C LEU A 18 27.93 2.18 -6.65
N THR A 19 28.67 1.06 -6.61
CA THR A 19 28.15 -0.25 -6.99
C THR A 19 27.81 -1.07 -5.76
N SER A 20 26.57 -1.52 -5.66
CA SER A 20 26.09 -2.43 -4.62
C SER A 20 26.24 -3.88 -5.06
N ASP A 21 26.56 -4.77 -4.12
CA ASP A 21 26.62 -6.22 -4.37
C ASP A 21 25.47 -6.91 -3.66
N ILE A 22 24.84 -7.82 -4.36
CA ILE A 22 23.70 -8.62 -3.89
C ILE A 22 24.12 -10.07 -3.98
N THR A 23 24.22 -10.73 -2.82
CA THR A 23 24.80 -12.07 -2.75
C THR A 23 24.07 -12.97 -1.75
N SER A 24 24.14 -14.28 -1.97
CA SER A 24 23.76 -15.27 -0.95
C SER A 24 25.00 -16.05 -0.50
N LYS A 25 25.10 -16.33 0.79
CA LYS A 25 26.17 -17.13 1.36
C LYS A 25 25.66 -17.90 2.57
N GLU A 26 25.78 -19.23 2.54
CA GLU A 26 25.41 -20.10 3.68
C GLU A 26 23.98 -19.80 4.21
N ASP A 27 22.99 -19.78 3.29
CA ASP A 27 21.58 -19.46 3.56
C ASP A 27 21.32 -18.03 4.11
N ARG A 28 22.32 -17.15 4.08
CA ARG A 28 22.16 -15.72 4.38
C ARG A 28 22.11 -14.91 3.11
N PHE A 29 21.24 -13.91 3.10
CA PHE A 29 21.06 -12.96 2.00
C PHE A 29 21.73 -11.64 2.39
N LEU A 30 22.65 -11.16 1.57
CA LEU A 30 23.53 -10.03 1.88
C LEU A 30 23.40 -8.95 0.81
N ILE A 31 23.33 -7.70 1.25
CA ILE A 31 23.38 -6.51 0.40
C ILE A 31 24.55 -5.64 0.88
N ALA A 32 25.55 -5.44 0.02
CA ALA A 32 26.64 -4.51 0.27
C ALA A 32 26.38 -3.22 -0.48
N THR A 33 26.10 -2.14 0.25
CA THR A 33 25.73 -0.82 -0.29
C THR A 33 26.22 0.31 0.58
N LEU A 34 25.91 1.57 0.23
CA LEU A 34 26.28 2.75 1.00
C LEU A 34 25.65 2.70 2.39
N GLY A 35 26.47 2.58 3.43
CA GLY A 35 26.03 2.45 4.81
C GLY A 35 26.01 3.75 5.60
N LEU A 36 25.78 3.62 6.92
CA LEU A 36 25.72 4.76 7.85
C LEU A 36 27.00 5.58 7.92
N SER A 37 28.15 4.95 7.70
CA SER A 37 29.46 5.63 7.69
C SER A 37 29.75 6.44 6.43
N GLY A 38 28.86 6.41 5.44
CA GLY A 38 29.11 6.96 4.11
C GLY A 38 30.06 6.10 3.27
N LYS A 39 30.30 4.85 3.67
CA LYS A 39 31.13 3.88 2.94
C LYS A 39 30.30 2.66 2.58
N LYS A 40 30.80 1.84 1.65
CA LYS A 40 30.18 0.55 1.34
C LYS A 40 30.31 -0.39 2.54
N GLU A 41 29.18 -0.87 3.02
CA GLU A 41 29.03 -1.79 4.15
C GLU A 41 28.12 -2.95 3.74
N THR A 42 28.32 -4.12 4.34
CA THR A 42 27.52 -5.32 4.07
C THR A 42 26.46 -5.51 5.15
N PHE A 43 25.21 -5.66 4.73
CA PHE A 43 24.07 -5.86 5.60
C PHE A 43 23.41 -7.21 5.31
N GLU A 44 23.03 -7.91 6.37
CA GLU A 44 22.23 -9.13 6.26
C GLU A 44 20.76 -8.77 6.18
N VAL A 45 20.05 -9.36 5.22
CA VAL A 45 18.62 -9.20 5.04
C VAL A 45 17.89 -9.98 6.12
N GLU A 46 17.08 -9.28 6.90
CA GLU A 46 16.28 -9.87 7.98
C GLU A 46 14.89 -10.29 7.50
N ARG A 47 14.27 -9.48 6.62
CA ARG A 47 12.89 -9.65 6.16
C ARG A 47 12.70 -9.11 4.76
N VAL A 48 11.58 -9.48 4.15
CA VAL A 48 11.11 -8.93 2.88
C VAL A 48 9.69 -8.37 3.05
N ILE A 49 9.41 -7.25 2.39
CA ILE A 49 8.08 -6.66 2.26
C ILE A 49 7.63 -6.82 0.81
N GLY A 50 6.37 -7.19 0.61
CA GLY A 50 5.78 -7.39 -0.70
C GLY A 50 6.11 -8.75 -1.31
N GLU A 51 5.31 -9.11 -2.29
CA GLU A 51 5.47 -10.33 -3.08
C GLU A 51 5.56 -9.98 -4.56
N THR A 52 4.65 -9.14 -5.01
CA THR A 52 4.55 -8.62 -6.38
C THR A 52 3.85 -7.27 -6.36
N PRO A 53 4.17 -6.31 -7.21
CA PRO A 53 5.23 -6.31 -8.22
C PRO A 53 6.63 -6.01 -7.66
N ILE A 54 6.75 -5.72 -6.38
CA ILE A 54 7.99 -5.28 -5.73
C ILE A 54 8.27 -6.14 -4.50
N ARG A 55 9.51 -6.59 -4.36
CA ARG A 55 10.07 -7.17 -3.13
C ARG A 55 11.12 -6.23 -2.57
N GLN A 56 10.81 -5.58 -1.45
CA GLN A 56 11.74 -4.68 -0.77
C GLN A 56 12.30 -5.36 0.47
N TYR A 57 13.61 -5.20 0.71
CA TYR A 57 14.33 -5.92 1.73
C TYR A 57 14.60 -5.06 2.96
N LEU A 58 14.48 -5.68 4.13
CA LEU A 58 14.72 -5.04 5.42
C LEU A 58 16.01 -5.56 6.03
N VAL A 59 16.82 -4.63 6.50
CA VAL A 59 18.05 -4.93 7.23
C VAL A 59 18.00 -4.37 8.65
N LYS A 60 18.72 -5.03 9.57
CA LYS A 60 18.84 -4.56 10.95
C LYS A 60 19.85 -3.43 11.07
N LEU A 61 19.45 -2.37 11.75
CA LEU A 61 20.35 -1.35 12.27
C LEU A 61 20.30 -1.33 13.82
N PRO A 62 21.27 -0.65 14.46
CA PRO A 62 21.32 -0.58 15.92
C PRO A 62 20.01 -0.10 16.55
N ARG A 63 19.78 -0.44 17.81
CA ARG A 63 18.66 -0.01 18.64
C ARG A 63 17.29 -0.50 18.15
N GLY A 64 17.22 -1.71 17.58
CA GLY A 64 15.99 -2.35 17.15
C GLY A 64 15.37 -1.75 15.88
N ARG A 65 16.11 -0.92 15.13
CA ARG A 65 15.68 -0.39 13.86
C ARG A 65 15.71 -1.44 12.77
N LEU A 66 14.65 -1.51 11.99
CA LEU A 66 14.63 -2.17 10.70
C LEU A 66 14.53 -1.09 9.61
N GLN A 67 15.41 -1.17 8.63
CA GLN A 67 15.45 -0.21 7.51
C GLN A 67 15.10 -0.91 6.21
N ALA A 68 14.25 -0.29 5.43
CA ALA A 68 13.98 -0.71 4.07
C ALA A 68 15.12 -0.19 3.18
N VAL A 69 15.81 -1.12 2.51
CA VAL A 69 16.85 -0.75 1.55
C VAL A 69 16.19 -0.17 0.30
N ASP A 70 16.82 0.80 -0.33
CA ASP A 70 16.35 1.41 -1.58
C ASP A 70 16.43 0.45 -2.78
N LEU A 71 17.25 -0.59 -2.70
CA LEU A 71 17.31 -1.67 -3.67
C LEU A 71 16.19 -2.67 -3.45
N SER A 72 15.42 -2.90 -4.51
CA SER A 72 14.29 -3.82 -4.52
C SER A 72 14.37 -4.76 -5.72
N HIS A 73 13.67 -5.88 -5.64
CA HIS A 73 13.60 -6.88 -6.70
C HIS A 73 12.21 -6.89 -7.33
N ASP A 74 12.18 -6.84 -8.65
CA ASP A 74 11.01 -7.09 -9.49
C ASP A 74 10.95 -8.58 -9.83
N PRO A 75 10.02 -9.35 -9.25
CA PRO A 75 9.95 -10.80 -9.50
C PRO A 75 9.42 -11.15 -10.89
N HIS A 76 8.73 -10.23 -11.59
CA HIS A 76 8.22 -10.47 -12.94
C HIS A 76 9.34 -10.43 -13.99
N ASN A 77 10.26 -9.46 -13.83
CA ASN A 77 11.37 -9.28 -14.76
C ASN A 77 12.68 -9.92 -14.25
N ASN A 78 12.66 -10.43 -13.01
CA ASN A 78 13.85 -10.93 -12.31
C ASN A 78 14.99 -9.90 -12.29
N GLU A 79 14.65 -8.66 -11.95
CA GLU A 79 15.53 -7.50 -12.05
C GLU A 79 15.62 -6.75 -10.69
N TRP A 80 16.83 -6.32 -10.34
CA TRP A 80 17.05 -5.39 -9.25
C TRP A 80 16.96 -3.95 -9.75
N PHE A 81 16.35 -3.09 -8.96
CA PHE A 81 16.19 -1.67 -9.27
C PHE A 81 16.22 -0.83 -8.00
N ASN A 82 16.50 0.48 -8.16
CA ASN A 82 16.37 1.44 -7.07
C ASN A 82 14.95 2.01 -7.06
N VAL A 83 14.27 1.98 -5.91
CA VAL A 83 12.89 2.49 -5.78
C VAL A 83 12.77 4.00 -6.02
N PHE A 84 13.88 4.73 -5.93
CA PHE A 84 13.97 6.16 -6.21
C PHE A 84 14.45 6.47 -7.63
N GLY A 85 14.60 5.46 -8.50
CA GLY A 85 15.11 5.63 -9.86
C GLY A 85 16.57 6.04 -9.86
N ASP A 86 16.88 7.12 -10.58
CA ASP A 86 18.25 7.62 -10.77
C ASP A 86 18.70 8.61 -9.67
N GLU A 87 17.92 8.81 -8.61
CA GLU A 87 18.31 9.65 -7.50
C GLU A 87 19.48 9.04 -6.73
N ASP A 88 20.55 9.83 -6.57
CA ASP A 88 21.76 9.43 -5.84
C ASP A 88 21.73 10.02 -4.42
N ARG A 89 20.87 9.45 -3.57
CA ARG A 89 20.69 9.88 -2.18
C ARG A 89 21.91 9.51 -1.34
N GLN A 90 22.34 10.43 -0.46
CA GLN A 90 23.52 10.25 0.35
C GLN A 90 23.20 9.88 1.79
N ALA A 91 24.13 9.18 2.46
CA ALA A 91 24.01 8.84 3.87
C ALA A 91 23.77 10.07 4.74
N GLY A 92 22.77 10.03 5.61
CA GLY A 92 22.35 11.14 6.46
C GLY A 92 21.18 11.96 5.91
N GLU A 93 20.82 11.81 4.65
CA GLU A 93 19.60 12.42 4.11
C GLU A 93 18.36 11.70 4.66
N TRP A 94 17.27 12.45 4.84
CA TRP A 94 16.02 11.89 5.38
C TRP A 94 15.49 10.73 4.53
N GLY A 95 15.57 10.85 3.21
CA GLY A 95 15.08 9.87 2.26
C GLY A 95 16.10 8.82 1.81
N HIS A 96 17.36 8.89 2.25
CA HIS A 96 18.31 7.80 2.04
C HIS A 96 17.86 6.55 2.79
N TRP A 97 18.18 5.35 2.32
CA TRP A 97 17.71 4.12 2.95
C TRP A 97 18.10 3.99 4.43
N THR A 98 19.20 4.62 4.87
CA THR A 98 19.61 4.71 6.28
C THR A 98 18.88 5.79 7.07
N GLY A 99 18.13 6.66 6.38
CA GLY A 99 17.43 7.80 6.96
C GLY A 99 16.10 7.45 7.60
N ARG A 100 15.50 8.45 8.27
CA ARG A 100 14.23 8.27 8.99
C ARG A 100 13.06 7.93 8.06
N GLY A 101 13.08 8.39 6.81
CA GLY A 101 12.04 8.12 5.82
C GLY A 101 11.92 6.65 5.44
N MET A 102 13.00 5.88 5.58
CA MET A 102 13.04 4.45 5.25
C MET A 102 13.01 3.54 6.48
N ASN A 103 12.71 4.10 7.67
CA ASN A 103 12.59 3.31 8.89
C ASN A 103 11.28 2.51 8.88
N TRP A 104 11.39 1.20 8.75
CA TRP A 104 10.24 0.30 8.69
C TRP A 104 9.36 0.39 9.93
N ASN A 105 9.94 0.50 11.14
CA ASN A 105 9.19 0.50 12.40
C ASN A 105 8.14 1.64 12.46
N THR A 106 8.40 2.76 11.79
CA THR A 106 7.54 3.95 11.83
C THR A 106 6.78 4.22 10.53
N GLN A 107 7.33 3.82 9.38
CA GLN A 107 6.75 4.15 8.06
C GLN A 107 5.92 3.01 7.48
N CYS A 108 6.44 1.79 7.46
CA CYS A 108 5.85 0.69 6.70
C CYS A 108 5.03 -0.26 7.60
N ALA A 109 5.52 -0.49 8.82
CA ALA A 109 5.07 -1.58 9.68
C ALA A 109 3.58 -1.52 10.04
N SER A 110 3.01 -0.33 10.23
CA SER A 110 1.60 -0.17 10.65
C SER A 110 0.60 -0.64 9.59
N CYS A 111 0.98 -0.59 8.30
CA CYS A 111 0.16 -1.04 7.18
C CYS A 111 0.45 -2.49 6.78
N HIS A 112 1.69 -2.96 6.99
CA HIS A 112 2.15 -4.27 6.53
C HIS A 112 2.12 -5.37 7.61
N ASN A 113 1.50 -5.10 8.78
CA ASN A 113 1.37 -6.08 9.86
C ASN A 113 0.02 -5.98 10.57
N THR A 114 -0.31 -7.03 11.31
CA THR A 114 -1.51 -7.10 12.13
C THR A 114 -1.20 -6.71 13.57
N ARG A 115 -1.96 -5.76 14.13
CA ARG A 115 -1.88 -5.29 15.52
C ARG A 115 -0.45 -4.90 15.94
N LEU A 116 0.16 -4.02 15.16
CA LEU A 116 1.49 -3.50 15.44
C LEU A 116 1.50 -2.68 16.74
N ARG A 117 2.59 -2.83 17.49
CA ARG A 117 3.00 -1.96 18.60
C ARG A 117 4.43 -1.52 18.33
N LYS A 118 4.66 -0.22 18.12
CA LYS A 118 6.00 0.33 17.84
C LYS A 118 6.93 0.13 19.03
N ASN A 119 6.40 0.29 20.26
CA ASN A 119 7.13 0.19 21.52
C ASN A 119 8.45 0.95 21.44
N TYR A 120 8.38 2.20 21.00
CA TYR A 120 9.54 3.09 20.97
C TYR A 120 9.83 3.57 22.39
N ASP A 121 11.07 3.41 22.80
CA ASP A 121 11.61 3.93 24.06
C ASP A 121 12.42 5.19 23.76
N GLU A 122 11.91 6.34 24.19
CA GLU A 122 12.54 7.64 23.96
C GLU A 122 13.85 7.78 24.78
N ALA A 123 13.92 7.21 25.97
CA ALA A 123 15.09 7.35 26.83
C ALA A 123 16.34 6.64 26.24
N THR A 124 16.15 5.51 25.56
CA THR A 124 17.21 4.75 24.92
C THR A 124 17.27 4.94 23.41
N ASP A 125 16.33 5.71 22.84
CA ASP A 125 16.15 5.88 21.39
C ASP A 125 16.09 4.53 20.66
N SER A 126 15.29 3.58 21.18
CA SER A 126 15.23 2.21 20.66
C SER A 126 13.82 1.73 20.38
N TYR A 127 13.70 0.73 19.51
CA TYR A 127 12.44 0.09 19.15
C TYR A 127 12.39 -1.34 19.69
N HIS A 128 11.25 -1.66 20.33
CA HIS A 128 10.89 -3.01 20.76
C HIS A 128 9.61 -3.45 20.04
N THR A 129 9.59 -3.23 18.74
CA THR A 129 8.40 -3.43 17.89
C THR A 129 7.88 -4.85 17.98
N ALA A 130 6.60 -4.97 18.29
CA ALA A 130 5.87 -6.23 18.39
C ALA A 130 4.62 -6.19 17.51
N MET A 131 4.16 -7.34 17.05
CA MET A 131 2.97 -7.49 16.23
C MET A 131 2.32 -8.84 16.51
N ALA A 132 1.00 -8.95 16.29
CA ALA A 132 0.32 -10.23 16.40
C ALA A 132 0.71 -11.15 15.24
N GLU A 133 0.75 -10.60 14.01
CA GLU A 133 1.17 -11.34 12.81
C GLU A 133 1.99 -10.44 11.87
N MET A 134 2.96 -11.06 11.21
CA MET A 134 3.86 -10.42 10.23
C MET A 134 3.21 -10.43 8.84
N SER A 135 2.04 -9.87 8.72
CA SER A 135 1.32 -9.61 7.47
C SER A 135 -0.05 -9.02 7.83
N VAL A 136 -0.80 -8.61 6.83
CA VAL A 136 -2.20 -8.22 6.98
C VAL A 136 -3.04 -9.49 7.03
N SER A 137 -3.55 -9.82 8.23
CA SER A 137 -4.44 -10.97 8.45
C SER A 137 -5.87 -10.54 8.72
N CYS A 138 -6.75 -11.51 8.98
CA CYS A 138 -8.18 -11.28 9.25
C CYS A 138 -8.40 -10.21 10.33
N GLU A 139 -7.64 -10.28 11.42
CA GLU A 139 -7.78 -9.35 12.57
C GLU A 139 -7.33 -7.92 12.25
N ALA A 140 -6.61 -7.69 11.16
CA ALA A 140 -6.25 -6.33 10.74
C ALA A 140 -7.49 -5.51 10.32
N CYS A 141 -8.52 -6.17 9.78
CA CYS A 141 -9.76 -5.57 9.31
C CYS A 141 -10.96 -5.87 10.23
N HIS A 142 -11.02 -7.07 10.80
CA HIS A 142 -12.17 -7.54 11.58
C HIS A 142 -12.01 -7.41 13.10
N GLY A 143 -10.80 -7.09 13.58
CA GLY A 143 -10.50 -7.12 15.01
C GLY A 143 -10.34 -8.55 15.55
N PRO A 144 -10.39 -8.75 16.88
CA PRO A 144 -10.20 -10.07 17.49
C PRO A 144 -11.23 -11.09 17.03
N MET A 145 -10.79 -12.21 16.43
CA MET A 145 -11.63 -13.20 15.76
C MET A 145 -11.80 -14.52 16.55
N LYS A 146 -11.28 -14.61 17.79
CA LYS A 146 -11.35 -15.87 18.56
C LYS A 146 -12.78 -16.36 18.73
N ALA A 147 -13.73 -15.51 19.10
CA ALA A 147 -15.13 -15.87 19.28
C ALA A 147 -15.77 -16.42 17.98
N HIS A 148 -15.45 -15.80 16.83
CA HIS A 148 -15.84 -16.26 15.51
C HIS A 148 -15.31 -17.66 15.23
N VAL A 149 -14.02 -17.87 15.45
CA VAL A 149 -13.38 -19.19 15.19
C VAL A 149 -13.97 -20.26 16.09
N ASP A 150 -14.19 -19.99 17.38
CA ASP A 150 -14.79 -20.94 18.31
C ASP A 150 -16.22 -21.28 17.89
N TRP A 151 -17.03 -20.26 17.56
CA TRP A 151 -18.40 -20.46 17.07
C TRP A 151 -18.44 -21.30 15.78
N ARG A 152 -17.56 -21.01 14.80
CA ARG A 152 -17.50 -21.77 13.54
C ARG A 152 -17.04 -23.21 13.71
N LYS A 153 -16.25 -23.51 14.74
CA LYS A 153 -15.90 -24.89 15.11
C LYS A 153 -17.09 -25.65 15.71
N GLU A 154 -17.84 -24.98 16.58
CA GLU A 154 -19.01 -25.56 17.25
C GLU A 154 -20.19 -25.81 16.28
N PHE A 155 -20.44 -24.84 15.38
CA PHE A 155 -21.53 -24.88 14.41
C PHE A 155 -21.06 -25.19 12.99
N ALA A 156 -20.01 -25.98 12.85
CA ALA A 156 -19.50 -26.38 11.54
C ALA A 156 -20.55 -27.10 10.70
N GLY A 157 -20.74 -26.67 9.44
CA GLY A 157 -21.68 -27.27 8.51
C GLY A 157 -23.14 -26.86 8.73
N THR A 158 -23.46 -25.97 9.67
CA THR A 158 -24.80 -25.42 9.85
C THR A 158 -25.05 -24.17 9.00
N SER A 159 -26.33 -23.86 8.75
CA SER A 159 -26.76 -22.63 8.08
C SER A 159 -26.98 -21.45 9.06
N GLU A 160 -26.69 -21.65 10.34
CA GLU A 160 -26.88 -20.63 11.35
C GLU A 160 -25.97 -19.41 11.11
N LYS A 161 -26.56 -18.22 11.34
CA LYS A 161 -25.80 -16.96 11.20
C LYS A 161 -24.94 -16.77 12.43
N ASP A 162 -23.66 -16.51 12.18
CA ASP A 162 -22.69 -16.23 13.22
C ASP A 162 -23.00 -14.90 13.93
N PRO A 163 -23.35 -14.91 15.23
CA PRO A 163 -23.65 -13.70 15.98
C PRO A 163 -22.38 -12.96 16.43
N THR A 164 -21.22 -13.57 16.31
CA THR A 164 -19.93 -13.03 16.82
C THR A 164 -19.22 -12.12 15.83
N LEU A 165 -19.66 -12.11 14.55
CA LEU A 165 -19.11 -11.22 13.54
C LEU A 165 -19.43 -9.76 13.83
N SER A 166 -18.42 -8.93 13.78
CA SER A 166 -18.57 -7.47 13.90
C SER A 166 -19.43 -6.94 12.74
N LYS A 167 -20.46 -6.17 13.08
CA LYS A 167 -21.33 -5.51 12.12
C LYS A 167 -20.89 -4.05 12.01
N PHE A 168 -19.91 -3.80 11.18
CA PHE A 168 -19.43 -2.44 10.92
C PHE A 168 -20.37 -1.71 9.96
N ASP A 169 -20.60 -0.44 10.22
CA ASP A 169 -21.23 0.48 9.29
C ASP A 169 -20.23 0.92 8.19
N ASN A 170 -20.70 1.69 7.22
CA ASN A 170 -19.87 2.14 6.10
C ASN A 170 -18.69 3.00 6.54
N THR A 171 -18.84 3.81 7.59
CA THR A 171 -17.77 4.68 8.11
C THR A 171 -16.69 3.85 8.79
N GLN A 172 -17.10 2.81 9.52
CA GLN A 172 -16.17 1.89 10.19
C GLN A 172 -15.39 1.04 9.18
N TRP A 173 -16.05 0.56 8.12
CA TRP A 173 -15.35 -0.13 7.03
C TRP A 173 -14.38 0.79 6.30
N LEU A 174 -14.79 2.03 6.05
CA LEU A 174 -13.92 3.02 5.44
C LEU A 174 -12.69 3.31 6.32
N ALA A 175 -12.87 3.39 7.65
CA ALA A 175 -11.77 3.55 8.61
C ALA A 175 -10.81 2.34 8.59
N ALA A 176 -11.33 1.13 8.53
CA ALA A 176 -10.53 -0.10 8.44
C ALA A 176 -9.66 -0.14 7.19
N CYS A 177 -10.21 0.25 6.01
CA CYS A 177 -9.44 0.38 4.77
C CYS A 177 -8.47 1.57 4.85
N GLY A 178 -8.96 2.72 5.31
CA GLY A 178 -8.23 3.98 5.40
C GLY A 178 -7.01 3.91 6.32
N LYS A 179 -7.02 3.06 7.34
CA LYS A 179 -5.86 2.82 8.20
C LYS A 179 -4.58 2.56 7.38
N CYS A 180 -4.68 1.85 6.25
CA CYS A 180 -3.56 1.51 5.39
C CYS A 180 -3.57 2.30 4.08
N HIS A 181 -4.76 2.61 3.53
CA HIS A 181 -4.92 3.25 2.22
C HIS A 181 -5.10 4.78 2.30
N SER A 182 -4.49 5.43 3.31
CA SER A 182 -4.45 6.88 3.44
C SER A 182 -3.05 7.41 3.73
N ARG A 183 -2.74 8.60 3.22
CA ARG A 183 -1.59 9.37 3.70
C ARG A 183 -2.00 10.05 5.01
N ARG A 184 -1.31 9.73 6.07
CA ARG A 184 -1.74 10.12 7.42
C ARG A 184 -0.59 10.15 8.42
N THR A 185 -0.78 10.90 9.49
CA THR A 185 0.01 10.78 10.71
C THR A 185 -0.77 9.99 11.75
N GLU A 186 -0.14 9.03 12.39
CA GLU A 186 -0.72 8.25 13.46
C GLU A 186 -0.63 9.03 14.78
N LEU A 187 -1.76 9.24 15.44
CA LEU A 187 -1.87 10.02 16.65
C LEU A 187 -1.80 9.17 17.93
N THR A 188 -2.39 7.97 17.93
CA THR A 188 -2.57 7.17 19.16
C THR A 188 -1.81 5.83 19.13
N GLY A 189 -1.58 5.23 17.98
CA GLY A 189 -0.92 3.92 17.86
C GLY A 189 -1.74 2.70 18.31
N ASP A 190 -3.03 2.87 18.65
CA ASP A 190 -3.88 1.79 19.20
C ASP A 190 -5.22 1.60 18.47
N PHE A 191 -5.34 2.11 17.24
CA PHE A 191 -6.52 1.92 16.40
C PHE A 191 -6.95 0.44 16.33
N LYS A 192 -8.23 0.23 16.50
CA LYS A 192 -8.89 -1.07 16.35
C LYS A 192 -9.96 -0.98 15.25
N PRO A 193 -10.17 -2.05 14.46
CA PRO A 193 -11.29 -2.10 13.55
C PRO A 193 -12.61 -1.82 14.26
N GLY A 194 -13.39 -0.87 13.73
CA GLY A 194 -14.59 -0.35 14.35
C GLY A 194 -14.43 1.02 15.02
N ASP A 195 -13.20 1.45 15.27
CA ASP A 195 -12.94 2.80 15.80
C ASP A 195 -13.16 3.88 14.72
N ARG A 196 -13.36 5.11 15.16
CA ARG A 196 -13.46 6.27 14.26
C ARG A 196 -12.06 6.65 13.76
N TYR A 197 -11.91 6.81 12.44
CA TYR A 197 -10.64 7.11 11.80
C TYR A 197 -9.94 8.34 12.40
N LEU A 198 -10.66 9.47 12.51
CA LEU A 198 -10.07 10.75 12.95
C LEU A 198 -9.70 10.81 14.44
N ASP A 199 -10.13 9.86 15.25
CA ASP A 199 -9.71 9.76 16.65
C ASP A 199 -8.28 9.20 16.77
N HIS A 200 -7.79 8.54 15.70
CA HIS A 200 -6.49 7.86 15.69
C HIS A 200 -5.52 8.42 14.66
N PHE A 201 -6.01 9.09 13.62
CA PHE A 201 -5.19 9.55 12.50
C PHE A 201 -5.48 11.00 12.12
N SER A 202 -4.41 11.77 11.91
CA SER A 202 -4.47 13.05 11.20
C SER A 202 -4.35 12.76 9.70
N HIS A 203 -5.38 13.12 8.95
CA HIS A 203 -5.46 12.90 7.51
C HIS A 203 -4.79 14.03 6.74
N VAL A 204 -3.97 13.70 5.74
CA VAL A 204 -3.39 14.68 4.83
C VAL A 204 -4.43 15.05 3.77
N ILE A 205 -4.69 16.34 3.60
CA ILE A 205 -5.65 16.87 2.62
C ILE A 205 -4.96 17.22 1.29
N PRO A 206 -5.70 17.31 0.16
CA PRO A 206 -5.10 17.45 -1.17
C PRO A 206 -4.59 18.87 -1.51
N ASP A 207 -4.25 19.68 -0.52
CA ASP A 207 -3.66 21.01 -0.68
C ASP A 207 -2.13 21.03 -0.53
N GLU A 208 -1.51 19.89 -0.17
CA GLU A 208 -0.06 19.79 -0.04
C GLU A 208 0.60 19.64 -1.42
N SER A 209 1.26 20.69 -1.88
CA SER A 209 2.07 20.65 -3.10
C SER A 209 3.21 19.64 -2.99
N GLY A 210 3.43 18.87 -4.07
CA GLY A 210 4.43 17.80 -4.10
C GLY A 210 3.89 16.43 -3.74
N ILE A 211 2.74 16.35 -3.02
CA ILE A 211 2.04 15.10 -2.71
C ILE A 211 0.88 14.89 -3.66
N TYR A 212 0.22 15.97 -4.04
CA TYR A 212 -0.91 15.98 -4.96
C TYR A 212 -0.62 16.86 -6.18
N TYR A 213 -1.24 16.53 -7.29
CA TYR A 213 -1.34 17.42 -8.44
C TYR A 213 -2.33 18.56 -8.15
N ALA A 214 -2.30 19.62 -8.96
CA ALA A 214 -3.16 20.78 -8.78
C ALA A 214 -4.67 20.46 -8.87
N ASP A 215 -5.04 19.38 -9.54
CA ASP A 215 -6.41 18.88 -9.65
C ASP A 215 -6.82 17.91 -8.52
N GLY A 216 -5.93 17.70 -7.53
CA GLY A 216 -6.17 16.83 -6.38
C GLY A 216 -5.86 15.35 -6.61
N GLN A 217 -5.34 14.97 -7.79
CA GLN A 217 -4.86 13.60 -8.02
C GLN A 217 -3.61 13.31 -7.20
N VAL A 218 -3.45 12.05 -6.78
CA VAL A 218 -2.30 11.62 -6.01
C VAL A 218 -1.06 11.57 -6.90
N ARG A 219 -0.02 12.30 -6.52
CA ARG A 219 1.25 12.35 -7.24
C ARG A 219 2.28 11.37 -6.70
N GLU A 220 2.38 11.28 -5.38
CA GLU A 220 3.37 10.48 -4.67
C GLU A 220 2.84 9.08 -4.31
N GLU A 221 3.15 8.56 -3.14
CA GLU A 221 2.61 7.30 -2.65
C GLU A 221 1.08 7.26 -2.78
N ASN A 222 0.58 6.23 -3.45
CA ASN A 222 -0.82 6.17 -3.85
C ASN A 222 -1.73 5.72 -2.70
N TYR A 223 -2.03 6.66 -1.85
CA TYR A 223 -3.00 6.49 -0.79
C TYR A 223 -4.35 7.02 -1.24
N VAL A 224 -5.16 6.13 -1.75
CA VAL A 224 -6.39 6.44 -2.50
C VAL A 224 -7.53 7.02 -1.67
N LEU A 225 -7.46 7.00 -0.33
CA LEU A 225 -8.58 7.41 0.52
C LEU A 225 -8.97 8.87 0.29
N THR A 226 -8.01 9.79 0.22
CA THR A 226 -8.28 11.23 0.08
C THR A 226 -9.02 11.52 -1.21
N SER A 227 -8.53 11.03 -2.34
CA SER A 227 -9.17 11.22 -3.64
C SER A 227 -10.55 10.54 -3.69
N PHE A 228 -10.69 9.35 -3.09
CA PHE A 228 -11.98 8.67 -2.99
C PHE A 228 -13.00 9.49 -2.19
N LEU A 229 -12.62 10.01 -1.00
CA LEU A 229 -13.50 10.85 -0.18
C LEU A 229 -13.99 12.11 -0.91
N SER A 230 -13.17 12.67 -1.80
CA SER A 230 -13.52 13.83 -2.61
C SER A 230 -14.42 13.49 -3.79
N SER A 231 -14.59 12.22 -4.11
CA SER A 231 -15.32 11.78 -5.30
C SER A 231 -16.84 11.87 -5.15
N LYS A 232 -17.52 12.15 -6.27
CA LYS A 232 -19.00 12.11 -6.33
C LYS A 232 -19.55 10.72 -6.01
N MET A 233 -18.79 9.65 -6.29
CA MET A 233 -19.21 8.29 -5.99
C MET A 233 -19.24 8.03 -4.49
N HIS A 234 -18.24 8.49 -3.74
CA HIS A 234 -18.28 8.42 -2.28
C HIS A 234 -19.49 9.17 -1.72
N HIS A 235 -19.75 10.40 -2.17
CA HIS A 235 -20.90 11.18 -1.74
C HIS A 235 -22.24 10.55 -2.11
N ALA A 236 -22.29 9.72 -3.16
CA ALA A 236 -23.44 8.89 -3.52
C ALA A 236 -23.55 7.59 -2.71
N GLY A 237 -22.68 7.36 -1.75
CA GLY A 237 -22.71 6.19 -0.86
C GLY A 237 -22.00 4.95 -1.38
N VAL A 238 -21.21 5.06 -2.45
CA VAL A 238 -20.38 3.96 -2.96
C VAL A 238 -19.26 3.66 -1.96
N ARG A 239 -18.94 2.38 -1.81
CA ARG A 239 -17.96 1.86 -0.87
C ARG A 239 -16.81 1.18 -1.61
N CYS A 240 -15.68 1.02 -0.96
CA CYS A 240 -14.54 0.26 -1.50
C CYS A 240 -14.96 -1.14 -1.97
N MET A 241 -15.79 -1.81 -1.17
CA MET A 241 -16.28 -3.18 -1.42
C MET A 241 -17.32 -3.29 -2.54
N ASP A 242 -17.83 -2.19 -3.05
CA ASP A 242 -18.72 -2.21 -4.23
C ASP A 242 -17.92 -2.43 -5.52
N CYS A 243 -16.61 -2.19 -5.48
CA CYS A 243 -15.66 -2.41 -6.58
C CYS A 243 -14.63 -3.50 -6.30
N HIS A 244 -14.21 -3.66 -5.04
CA HIS A 244 -13.17 -4.61 -4.63
C HIS A 244 -13.73 -5.77 -3.81
N GLU A 245 -13.16 -6.96 -4.01
CA GLU A 245 -13.32 -8.11 -3.14
C GLU A 245 -12.17 -8.09 -2.12
N PRO A 246 -12.44 -7.76 -0.82
CA PRO A 246 -11.38 -7.44 0.14
C PRO A 246 -10.51 -8.64 0.55
N HIS A 247 -11.02 -9.88 0.45
CA HIS A 247 -10.26 -11.07 0.84
C HIS A 247 -9.25 -11.52 -0.24
N SER A 248 -9.52 -11.22 -1.51
CA SER A 248 -8.62 -11.54 -2.62
C SER A 248 -7.85 -10.32 -3.14
N ALA A 249 -8.19 -9.11 -2.65
CA ALA A 249 -7.68 -7.83 -3.14
C ALA A 249 -7.92 -7.58 -4.65
N LYS A 250 -8.87 -8.31 -5.26
CA LYS A 250 -9.20 -8.20 -6.69
C LYS A 250 -10.41 -7.30 -6.91
N ILE A 251 -10.55 -6.80 -8.14
CA ILE A 251 -11.78 -6.12 -8.57
C ILE A 251 -12.88 -7.14 -8.85
N LEU A 252 -14.13 -6.76 -8.55
CA LEU A 252 -15.29 -7.65 -8.68
C LEU A 252 -15.61 -8.03 -10.13
N GLN A 253 -15.30 -7.16 -11.08
CA GLN A 253 -15.55 -7.38 -12.51
C GLN A 253 -14.41 -6.78 -13.33
N PRO A 254 -13.99 -7.40 -14.44
CA PRO A 254 -12.92 -6.88 -15.27
C PRO A 254 -13.36 -5.67 -16.13
N GLY A 255 -12.46 -4.73 -16.33
CA GLY A 255 -12.62 -3.61 -17.27
C GLY A 255 -13.90 -2.77 -17.05
N ASN A 256 -14.50 -2.34 -18.13
CA ASN A 256 -15.71 -1.51 -18.11
C ASN A 256 -16.93 -2.20 -17.46
N ALA A 257 -16.96 -3.52 -17.38
CA ALA A 257 -18.06 -4.26 -16.75
C ALA A 257 -18.24 -3.85 -15.28
N LEU A 258 -17.16 -3.48 -14.57
CA LEU A 258 -17.23 -2.97 -13.22
C LEU A 258 -18.06 -1.68 -13.12
N CYS A 259 -17.76 -0.71 -13.98
CA CYS A 259 -18.45 0.59 -14.01
C CYS A 259 -19.91 0.43 -14.45
N MET A 260 -20.14 -0.41 -15.44
CA MET A 260 -21.45 -0.66 -16.01
C MET A 260 -22.40 -1.45 -15.08
N ARG A 261 -21.94 -1.95 -13.95
CA ARG A 261 -22.84 -2.49 -12.90
C ARG A 261 -23.81 -1.44 -12.40
N CYS A 262 -23.40 -0.18 -12.35
CA CYS A 262 -24.18 0.93 -11.83
C CYS A 262 -24.56 1.95 -12.93
N HIS A 263 -23.66 2.23 -13.88
CA HIS A 263 -23.83 3.27 -14.90
C HIS A 263 -24.71 2.87 -16.09
N THR A 264 -25.61 1.91 -15.90
CA THR A 264 -26.66 1.54 -16.85
C THR A 264 -27.98 2.31 -16.66
N GLY A 265 -28.06 3.14 -15.61
CA GLY A 265 -29.28 3.84 -15.20
C GLY A 265 -30.25 3.00 -14.37
N THR A 266 -29.81 1.81 -13.92
CA THR A 266 -30.61 0.92 -13.03
C THR A 266 -30.46 1.25 -11.56
N TYR A 267 -29.33 1.88 -11.17
CA TYR A 267 -29.10 2.32 -9.81
C TYR A 267 -29.62 3.76 -9.59
N PRO A 268 -30.27 4.01 -8.45
CA PRO A 268 -30.72 5.35 -8.10
C PRO A 268 -29.56 6.36 -8.13
N ASN A 269 -29.80 7.52 -8.76
CA ASN A 269 -28.83 8.62 -8.86
C ASN A 269 -27.55 8.30 -9.64
N SER A 270 -27.44 7.14 -10.26
CA SER A 270 -26.31 6.82 -11.14
C SER A 270 -26.59 7.37 -12.55
N PRO A 271 -25.67 8.13 -13.17
CA PRO A 271 -25.84 8.55 -14.55
C PRO A 271 -25.87 7.33 -15.48
N LYS A 272 -26.80 7.35 -16.43
CA LYS A 272 -26.83 6.36 -17.49
C LYS A 272 -25.78 6.72 -18.54
N ILE A 273 -24.85 5.84 -18.76
CA ILE A 273 -23.77 5.98 -19.75
C ILE A 273 -23.98 4.99 -20.88
N ASP A 274 -23.85 5.46 -22.11
CA ASP A 274 -23.72 4.63 -23.30
C ASP A 274 -22.25 4.70 -23.75
N PRO A 275 -21.43 3.67 -23.48
CA PRO A 275 -20.00 3.75 -23.68
C PRO A 275 -19.57 4.14 -25.11
N PRO A 276 -20.19 3.62 -26.20
CA PRO A 276 -19.79 3.98 -27.56
C PRO A 276 -19.92 5.48 -27.86
N THR A 277 -20.99 6.10 -27.39
CA THR A 277 -21.24 7.53 -27.63
C THR A 277 -20.53 8.42 -26.63
N HIS A 278 -20.32 7.92 -25.41
CA HIS A 278 -19.65 8.66 -24.34
C HIS A 278 -18.15 8.81 -24.58
N THR A 279 -17.48 7.73 -24.93
CA THR A 279 -16.03 7.73 -25.04
C THR A 279 -15.52 8.34 -26.35
N HIS A 280 -16.33 8.36 -27.41
CA HIS A 280 -15.94 8.72 -28.78
C HIS A 280 -14.76 7.87 -29.33
N HIS A 281 -14.45 6.76 -28.70
CA HIS A 281 -13.36 5.84 -29.04
C HIS A 281 -13.88 4.41 -29.27
N LYS A 282 -13.04 3.57 -29.88
CA LYS A 282 -13.33 2.13 -29.98
C LYS A 282 -13.31 1.49 -28.59
N LEU A 283 -14.38 0.76 -28.22
CA LEU A 283 -14.56 0.20 -26.87
C LEU A 283 -13.47 -0.76 -26.44
N ASN A 284 -12.87 -1.49 -27.36
CA ASN A 284 -11.78 -2.43 -27.11
C ASN A 284 -10.38 -1.81 -27.22
N GLY A 285 -10.29 -0.49 -27.46
CA GLY A 285 -9.05 0.26 -27.43
C GLY A 285 -8.82 0.98 -26.10
N GLU A 286 -7.65 1.56 -25.93
CA GLU A 286 -7.24 2.31 -24.71
C GLU A 286 -8.23 3.42 -24.35
N GLY A 287 -8.66 4.23 -25.31
CA GLY A 287 -9.63 5.32 -25.11
C GLY A 287 -11.05 4.84 -24.83
N GLY A 288 -11.36 3.56 -25.04
CA GLY A 288 -12.63 2.95 -24.70
C GLY A 288 -12.72 2.43 -23.25
N GLN A 289 -11.61 2.48 -22.50
CA GLN A 289 -11.58 2.02 -21.12
C GLN A 289 -11.91 3.17 -20.16
N CYS A 290 -12.99 3.03 -19.40
CA CYS A 290 -13.47 4.06 -18.45
C CYS A 290 -12.36 4.53 -17.51
N VAL A 291 -11.58 3.58 -16.99
CA VAL A 291 -10.51 3.86 -16.01
C VAL A 291 -9.38 4.70 -16.59
N ASN A 292 -9.11 4.66 -17.90
CA ASN A 292 -8.01 5.41 -18.49
C ASN A 292 -8.29 6.92 -18.53
N CYS A 293 -9.56 7.32 -18.49
CA CYS A 293 -9.96 8.71 -18.43
C CYS A 293 -10.35 9.16 -17.01
N HIS A 294 -11.06 8.30 -16.25
CA HIS A 294 -11.62 8.68 -14.96
C HIS A 294 -10.79 8.26 -13.75
N MET A 295 -9.78 7.43 -13.95
CA MET A 295 -8.86 6.94 -12.91
C MET A 295 -7.42 6.97 -13.47
N PRO A 296 -6.83 8.15 -13.68
CA PRO A 296 -5.50 8.26 -14.24
C PRO A 296 -4.50 7.47 -13.41
N GLN A 297 -3.45 7.00 -14.07
CA GLN A 297 -2.49 6.09 -13.49
C GLN A 297 -1.14 6.78 -13.31
N THR A 298 -0.55 6.62 -12.11
CA THR A 298 0.83 6.97 -11.82
C THR A 298 1.61 5.73 -11.42
N THR A 299 2.91 5.70 -11.70
CA THR A 299 3.77 4.58 -11.31
C THR A 299 4.53 4.94 -10.05
N TYR A 300 4.28 4.18 -8.98
CA TYR A 300 4.97 4.30 -7.70
C TYR A 300 6.17 3.35 -7.64
N MET A 301 7.25 3.78 -6.98
CA MET A 301 8.48 3.00 -6.81
C MET A 301 8.96 2.34 -8.12
N GLN A 302 8.87 3.05 -9.24
CA GLN A 302 9.32 2.63 -10.57
C GLN A 302 8.62 1.40 -11.18
N ARG A 303 7.83 0.66 -10.42
CA ARG A 303 7.27 -0.65 -10.85
C ARG A 303 5.80 -0.85 -10.52
N ASP A 304 5.20 -0.03 -9.67
CA ASP A 304 3.83 -0.26 -9.19
C ASP A 304 2.85 0.78 -9.78
N PRO A 305 2.17 0.46 -10.90
CA PRO A 305 1.20 1.34 -11.51
C PRO A 305 -0.08 1.39 -10.67
N ARG A 306 -0.46 2.57 -10.21
CA ARG A 306 -1.63 2.79 -9.36
C ARG A 306 -2.55 3.82 -9.95
N ARG A 307 -3.86 3.58 -9.81
CA ARG A 307 -4.91 4.47 -10.31
C ARG A 307 -5.43 5.38 -9.21
N ASP A 308 -5.63 6.64 -9.55
CA ASP A 308 -6.34 7.59 -8.68
C ASP A 308 -7.81 7.20 -8.51
N HIS A 309 -8.40 7.49 -7.34
CA HIS A 309 -9.78 7.15 -7.00
C HIS A 309 -10.70 8.37 -6.86
N GLY A 310 -10.30 9.51 -7.41
CA GLY A 310 -11.15 10.72 -7.48
C GLY A 310 -12.30 10.60 -8.48
N PHE A 311 -12.19 9.67 -9.42
CA PHE A 311 -13.16 9.49 -10.51
C PHE A 311 -13.51 10.81 -11.19
N THR A 312 -12.47 11.57 -11.50
CA THR A 312 -12.57 12.92 -12.02
C THR A 312 -13.14 12.95 -13.43
N ILE A 313 -13.75 14.06 -13.80
CA ILE A 313 -14.03 14.34 -15.21
C ILE A 313 -12.74 14.85 -15.80
N PRO A 314 -12.21 14.19 -16.87
CA PRO A 314 -10.98 14.63 -17.50
C PRO A 314 -11.07 16.09 -17.95
N ASP A 315 -10.09 16.90 -17.57
CA ASP A 315 -9.96 18.28 -18.02
C ASP A 315 -8.59 18.46 -18.68
N PRO A 316 -8.53 18.59 -20.02
CA PRO A 316 -7.27 18.73 -20.73
C PRO A 316 -6.47 19.99 -20.39
N LEU A 317 -7.07 20.93 -19.66
CA LEU A 317 -6.39 22.16 -19.22
C LEU A 317 -5.72 22.02 -17.86
N LEU A 318 -6.04 20.97 -17.11
CA LEU A 318 -5.49 20.71 -15.77
C LEU A 318 -4.50 19.54 -15.73
N THR A 319 -4.34 18.81 -16.81
CA THR A 319 -3.44 17.64 -16.94
C THR A 319 -2.21 17.95 -17.77
#